data_9fb40f8e4cc6d693caae3e7b8ed8d081
#
_entry.id   9fb40f8e4cc6d693caae3e7b8ed8d081
#
_cell.length_a   1.000
_cell.length_b   1.000
_cell.length_c   1.000
_cell.angle_alpha   90.00
_cell.angle_beta   90.00
_cell.angle_gamma   90.00
#
_symmetry.space_group_name_H-M   'P 1'
#
loop_
_entity.id
_entity.type
_entity.pdbx_description
1 polymer ?
#
loop_
_entity_poly.entity_id
_entity_poly.type
_entity_poly.pdbx_seq_one_letter_code
_entity_poly.pdbx_strand_id
1 'polypeptide(L)'
;MADLVAAIRGGNDELKKQLPFRCAHYYQFRDNRRSQKNAVPESFLFQTTIDVDDKKYVDKAIEKARELNCSDTIWKGALLHLEYSARKKLHIDIRMPVGMTIEETQRAYCEALGVPYDESCITPERMLFITDKESEIYRSPHWYEVLPQEELKKRRQAYLDRGLTIDGREGAAGSAIQPAQPCDSNAAHAAHLSPAGT
;
A
#
# COMPACT_ATOMS: atom_id res chain seq x y z
N MET A 1 -8.55 22.58 -10.99
CA MET A 1 -7.35 21.84 -10.55
C MET A 1 -6.07 22.53 -11.02
N ALA A 2 -5.88 22.77 -12.32
CA ALA A 2 -4.68 23.42 -12.85
C ALA A 2 -4.37 24.77 -12.20
N ASP A 3 -5.38 25.67 -12.08
CA ASP A 3 -5.20 26.99 -11.45
C ASP A 3 -4.75 26.87 -9.98
N LEU A 4 -5.29 25.87 -9.26
CA LEU A 4 -4.92 25.61 -7.86
C LEU A 4 -3.46 25.14 -7.75
N VAL A 5 -3.04 24.22 -8.62
CA VAL A 5 -1.65 23.74 -8.70
C VAL A 5 -0.70 24.88 -9.11
N ALA A 6 -1.10 25.72 -10.07
CA ALA A 6 -0.32 26.88 -10.49
C ALA A 6 -0.12 27.88 -9.34
N ALA A 7 -1.17 28.18 -8.57
CA ALA A 7 -1.09 29.06 -7.40
C ALA A 7 -0.16 28.51 -6.31
N ILE A 8 -0.22 27.18 -6.04
CA ILE A 8 0.71 26.53 -5.10
C ILE A 8 2.15 26.64 -5.58
N ARG A 9 2.40 26.42 -6.88
CA ARG A 9 3.72 26.57 -7.50
C ARG A 9 4.23 28.02 -7.49
N GLY A 10 3.29 28.98 -7.47
CA GLY A 10 3.56 30.41 -7.30
C GLY A 10 3.85 30.84 -5.86
N GLY A 11 3.81 29.92 -4.89
CA GLY A 11 4.18 30.15 -3.49
C GLY A 11 3.03 30.16 -2.49
N ASN A 12 1.78 29.94 -2.93
CA ASN A 12 0.63 29.85 -2.00
C ASN A 12 0.43 28.44 -1.47
N ASP A 13 1.28 28.02 -0.54
CA ASP A 13 1.31 26.68 0.01
C ASP A 13 0.04 26.29 0.79
N GLU A 14 -0.70 27.23 1.38
CA GLU A 14 -1.93 26.97 2.12
C GLU A 14 -3.01 26.34 1.24
N LEU A 15 -3.01 26.65 -0.06
CA LEU A 15 -3.94 26.05 -1.01
C LEU A 15 -3.74 24.54 -1.22
N LYS A 16 -2.59 23.99 -0.83
CA LYS A 16 -2.33 22.55 -0.95
C LYS A 16 -3.38 21.71 -0.21
N LYS A 17 -3.93 22.21 0.89
CA LYS A 17 -4.96 21.54 1.68
C LYS A 17 -6.31 21.42 0.94
N GLN A 18 -6.51 22.17 -0.13
CA GLN A 18 -7.71 22.09 -0.97
C GLN A 18 -7.60 21.07 -2.10
N LEU A 19 -6.41 20.52 -2.33
CA LEU A 19 -6.23 19.46 -3.32
C LEU A 19 -6.90 18.17 -2.83
N PRO A 20 -7.54 17.41 -3.72
CA PRO A 20 -7.95 16.05 -3.40
C PRO A 20 -6.71 15.20 -3.10
N PHE A 21 -6.93 14.09 -2.41
CA PHE A 21 -5.84 13.19 -2.06
C PHE A 21 -6.20 11.73 -2.38
N ARG A 22 -5.19 10.90 -2.51
CA ARG A 22 -5.27 9.44 -2.65
C ARG A 22 -4.51 8.77 -1.53
N CYS A 23 -4.90 7.55 -1.17
CA CYS A 23 -4.08 6.68 -0.34
C CYS A 23 -3.19 5.82 -1.24
N ALA A 24 -1.90 5.71 -0.92
CA ALA A 24 -0.95 4.99 -1.75
C ALA A 24 -1.14 3.46 -1.68
N HIS A 25 -1.48 2.92 -0.52
CA HIS A 25 -1.34 1.52 -0.20
C HIS A 25 -2.65 0.72 -0.15
N TYR A 26 -3.76 1.38 0.26
CA TYR A 26 -5.05 0.72 0.49
C TYR A 26 -6.17 1.46 -0.22
N TYR A 27 -7.16 0.72 -0.71
CA TYR A 27 -8.38 1.33 -1.27
C TYR A 27 -9.55 1.35 -0.29
N GLN A 28 -9.43 0.72 0.90
CA GLN A 28 -10.51 0.67 1.88
C GLN A 28 -10.01 0.86 3.32
N PHE A 29 -10.79 1.62 4.09
CA PHE A 29 -10.61 1.84 5.52
C PHE A 29 -11.93 1.59 6.24
N ARG A 30 -11.88 0.94 7.43
CA ARG A 30 -13.07 0.73 8.27
C ARG A 30 -13.68 2.08 8.67
N ASP A 31 -15.01 2.12 8.75
CA ASP A 31 -15.79 3.30 9.15
C ASP A 31 -15.50 4.55 8.29
N ASN A 32 -14.98 4.37 7.08
CA ASN A 32 -14.51 5.46 6.20
C ASN A 32 -13.52 6.42 6.91
N ARG A 33 -12.82 5.93 7.92
CA ARG A 33 -11.82 6.69 8.67
C ARG A 33 -10.42 6.22 8.33
N ARG A 34 -9.69 7.05 7.62
CA ARG A 34 -8.31 6.80 7.25
C ARG A 34 -7.41 6.88 8.49
N SER A 35 -6.90 5.74 8.92
CA SER A 35 -5.90 5.60 9.97
C SER A 35 -5.23 4.22 9.85
N GLN A 36 -4.05 4.07 10.43
CA GLN A 36 -3.31 2.80 10.42
C GLN A 36 -4.15 1.60 10.92
N LYS A 37 -4.87 1.77 12.03
CA LYS A 37 -5.71 0.73 12.63
C LYS A 37 -6.96 0.39 11.82
N ASN A 38 -7.42 1.31 10.97
CA ASN A 38 -8.62 1.15 10.16
C ASN A 38 -8.33 0.64 8.74
N ALA A 39 -7.05 0.57 8.33
CA ALA A 39 -6.69 -0.02 7.05
C ALA A 39 -7.17 -1.47 6.99
N VAL A 40 -7.91 -1.82 5.94
CA VAL A 40 -8.46 -3.17 5.71
C VAL A 40 -7.39 -4.00 5.02
N PRO A 41 -6.83 -5.05 5.66
CA PRO A 41 -5.70 -5.79 5.09
C PRO A 41 -5.97 -6.38 3.72
N GLU A 42 -7.21 -6.83 3.48
CA GLU A 42 -7.66 -7.40 2.20
C GLU A 42 -7.64 -6.39 1.06
N SER A 43 -7.69 -5.08 1.39
CA SER A 43 -7.67 -3.97 0.42
C SER A 43 -6.26 -3.47 0.09
N PHE A 44 -5.22 -4.13 0.57
CA PHE A 44 -3.83 -3.79 0.29
C PHE A 44 -3.51 -4.02 -1.19
N LEU A 45 -2.98 -2.99 -1.84
CA LEU A 45 -2.78 -2.96 -3.30
C LEU A 45 -1.43 -3.54 -3.76
N PHE A 46 -0.54 -3.89 -2.84
CA PHE A 46 0.83 -4.31 -3.15
C PHE A 46 1.58 -3.31 -4.05
N GLN A 47 1.29 -2.04 -3.83
CA GLN A 47 2.00 -0.90 -4.43
C GLN A 47 2.41 0.08 -3.33
N THR A 48 3.43 0.88 -3.61
CA THR A 48 3.88 1.94 -2.70
C THR A 48 4.34 3.16 -3.49
N THR A 49 4.47 4.29 -2.81
CA THR A 49 4.93 5.54 -3.41
C THR A 49 6.25 5.97 -2.80
N ILE A 50 7.19 6.32 -3.64
CA ILE A 50 8.42 7.03 -3.30
C ILE A 50 8.15 8.52 -3.44
N ASP A 51 8.43 9.30 -2.41
CA ASP A 51 8.34 10.76 -2.43
C ASP A 51 9.76 11.34 -2.54
N VAL A 52 10.10 11.92 -3.69
CA VAL A 52 11.41 12.55 -3.92
C VAL A 52 11.29 14.03 -3.64
N ASP A 53 11.61 14.41 -2.41
CA ASP A 53 11.37 15.76 -1.88
C ASP A 53 12.43 16.79 -2.24
N ASP A 54 13.62 16.39 -2.65
CA ASP A 54 14.69 17.30 -3.07
C ASP A 54 14.70 17.42 -4.62
N LYS A 55 14.46 18.64 -5.10
CA LYS A 55 14.38 18.97 -6.54
C LYS A 55 15.61 18.56 -7.33
N LYS A 56 16.78 18.55 -6.69
CA LYS A 56 18.05 18.19 -7.38
C LYS A 56 18.09 16.73 -7.86
N TYR A 57 17.22 15.86 -7.28
CA TYR A 57 17.17 14.46 -7.65
C TYR A 57 16.05 14.13 -8.66
N VAL A 58 15.10 15.05 -8.90
CA VAL A 58 13.86 14.78 -9.65
C VAL A 58 14.15 14.25 -11.05
N ASP A 59 14.93 14.95 -11.85
CA ASP A 59 15.20 14.56 -13.25
C ASP A 59 15.94 13.22 -13.31
N LYS A 60 16.97 13.05 -12.48
CA LYS A 60 17.71 11.79 -12.37
C LYS A 60 16.79 10.63 -11.92
N ALA A 61 15.88 10.88 -10.98
CA ALA A 61 14.95 9.85 -10.50
C ALA A 61 13.97 9.42 -11.59
N ILE A 62 13.49 10.35 -12.44
CA ILE A 62 12.61 10.03 -13.57
C ILE A 62 13.34 9.12 -14.58
N GLU A 63 14.56 9.49 -14.97
CA GLU A 63 15.37 8.69 -15.91
C GLU A 63 15.65 7.31 -15.34
N LYS A 64 16.09 7.25 -14.09
CA LYS A 64 16.45 6.00 -13.41
C LYS A 64 15.25 5.08 -13.17
N ALA A 65 14.08 5.64 -12.83
CA ALA A 65 12.85 4.85 -12.68
C ALA A 65 12.45 4.16 -14.00
N ARG A 66 12.60 4.86 -15.15
CA ARG A 66 12.35 4.29 -16.48
C ARG A 66 13.36 3.21 -16.82
N GLU A 67 14.64 3.45 -16.53
CA GLU A 67 15.71 2.45 -16.73
C GLU A 67 15.43 1.17 -15.92
N LEU A 68 15.15 1.31 -14.61
CA LEU A 68 14.84 0.19 -13.73
C LEU A 68 13.61 -0.60 -14.21
N ASN A 69 12.60 0.10 -14.71
CA ASN A 69 11.40 -0.54 -15.25
C ASN A 69 11.66 -1.43 -16.48
N CYS A 70 12.70 -1.12 -17.25
CA CYS A 70 13.11 -1.87 -18.44
C CYS A 70 14.26 -2.86 -18.16
N SER A 71 14.89 -2.77 -16.98
CA SER A 71 16.06 -3.57 -16.63
C SER A 71 15.69 -5.01 -16.26
N ASP A 72 16.66 -5.92 -16.30
CA ASP A 72 16.49 -7.31 -15.85
C ASP A 72 16.78 -7.45 -14.34
N THR A 73 16.08 -6.66 -13.54
CA THR A 73 16.15 -6.62 -12.08
C THR A 73 14.78 -6.92 -11.47
N ILE A 74 14.69 -6.96 -10.14
CA ILE A 74 13.41 -7.09 -9.41
C ILE A 74 12.44 -5.93 -9.69
N TRP A 75 12.92 -4.85 -10.31
CA TRP A 75 12.14 -3.65 -10.63
C TRP A 75 11.56 -3.67 -12.06
N LYS A 76 11.83 -4.71 -12.84
CA LYS A 76 11.30 -4.86 -14.20
C LYS A 76 9.77 -4.84 -14.19
N GLY A 77 9.18 -3.89 -14.92
CA GLY A 77 7.73 -3.71 -14.99
C GLY A 77 7.08 -3.19 -13.69
N ALA A 78 7.88 -2.76 -12.71
CA ALA A 78 7.37 -2.32 -11.42
C ALA A 78 6.79 -0.89 -11.45
N LEU A 79 7.20 -0.04 -12.39
CA LEU A 79 6.76 1.34 -12.46
C LEU A 79 5.27 1.43 -12.80
N LEU A 80 4.48 2.05 -11.91
CA LEU A 80 3.04 2.21 -12.06
C LEU A 80 2.65 3.64 -12.43
N HIS A 81 3.29 4.63 -11.81
CA HIS A 81 2.94 6.03 -12.05
C HIS A 81 4.11 6.96 -11.72
N LEU A 82 4.23 8.04 -12.48
CA LEU A 82 5.13 9.15 -12.22
C LEU A 82 4.36 10.46 -12.35
N GLU A 83 4.45 11.31 -11.34
CA GLU A 83 3.85 12.64 -11.39
C GLU A 83 4.71 13.68 -10.66
N TYR A 84 4.69 14.91 -11.17
CA TYR A 84 5.17 16.02 -10.35
C TYR A 84 4.18 16.31 -9.24
N SER A 85 4.67 16.42 -8.01
CA SER A 85 3.85 16.89 -6.89
C SER A 85 3.40 18.35 -7.08
N ALA A 86 2.50 18.81 -6.22
CA ALA A 86 2.03 20.20 -6.26
C ALA A 86 3.17 21.24 -6.14
N ARG A 87 4.31 20.88 -5.55
CA ARG A 87 5.50 21.73 -5.43
C ARG A 87 6.61 21.42 -6.45
N LYS A 88 6.31 20.72 -7.52
CA LYS A 88 7.28 20.24 -8.52
C LYS A 88 8.39 19.35 -7.94
N LYS A 89 8.07 18.59 -6.92
CA LYS A 89 8.81 17.42 -6.48
C LYS A 89 8.26 16.19 -7.21
N LEU A 90 8.65 14.96 -6.87
CA LEU A 90 8.25 13.79 -7.63
C LEU A 90 7.63 12.72 -6.74
N HIS A 91 6.48 12.18 -7.18
CA HIS A 91 5.93 10.93 -6.66
C HIS A 91 6.17 9.81 -7.69
N ILE A 92 6.64 8.67 -7.21
CA ILE A 92 6.88 7.46 -8.01
C ILE A 92 6.10 6.31 -7.39
N ASP A 93 5.02 5.86 -8.03
CA ASP A 93 4.31 4.67 -7.58
C ASP A 93 4.90 3.43 -8.24
N ILE A 94 5.16 2.42 -7.45
CA ILE A 94 5.72 1.16 -7.92
C ILE A 94 4.96 -0.04 -7.37
N ARG A 95 4.95 -1.14 -8.13
CA ARG A 95 4.53 -2.45 -7.66
C ARG A 95 5.60 -3.00 -6.72
N MET A 96 5.19 -3.44 -5.55
CA MET A 96 6.11 -4.03 -4.57
C MET A 96 6.56 -5.41 -5.04
N PRO A 97 7.83 -5.80 -4.88
CA PRO A 97 8.26 -7.17 -5.07
C PRO A 97 7.55 -8.13 -4.11
N VAL A 98 7.42 -9.40 -4.49
CA VAL A 98 6.78 -10.42 -3.66
C VAL A 98 7.54 -10.59 -2.34
N GLY A 99 6.82 -10.52 -1.24
CA GLY A 99 7.37 -10.71 0.11
C GLY A 99 8.08 -9.50 0.73
N MET A 100 8.33 -8.43 -0.01
CA MET A 100 8.89 -7.19 0.55
C MET A 100 7.80 -6.33 1.18
N THR A 101 8.05 -5.80 2.38
CA THR A 101 7.19 -4.83 3.06
C THR A 101 7.25 -3.45 2.38
N ILE A 102 6.38 -2.52 2.77
CA ILE A 102 6.40 -1.13 2.28
C ILE A 102 7.78 -0.52 2.52
N GLU A 103 8.30 -0.63 3.74
CA GLU A 103 9.59 -0.06 4.12
C GLU A 103 10.75 -0.67 3.34
N GLU A 104 10.83 -2.01 3.29
CA GLU A 104 11.88 -2.71 2.53
C GLU A 104 11.86 -2.32 1.06
N THR A 105 10.67 -2.24 0.46
CA THR A 105 10.50 -1.84 -0.93
C THR A 105 10.98 -0.41 -1.17
N GLN A 106 10.57 0.53 -0.32
CA GLN A 106 10.94 1.93 -0.49
C GLN A 106 12.44 2.14 -0.29
N ARG A 107 13.06 1.53 0.75
CA ARG A 107 14.50 1.61 0.98
C ARG A 107 15.29 1.08 -0.22
N ALA A 108 14.98 -0.13 -0.67
CA ALA A 108 15.68 -0.76 -1.79
C ALA A 108 15.49 0.00 -3.11
N TYR A 109 14.29 0.56 -3.35
CA TYR A 109 14.05 1.34 -4.56
C TYR A 109 14.73 2.70 -4.52
N CYS A 110 14.73 3.41 -3.38
CA CYS A 110 15.48 4.64 -3.20
C CYS A 110 16.99 4.44 -3.41
N GLU A 111 17.54 3.34 -2.89
CA GLU A 111 18.93 2.95 -3.15
C GLU A 111 19.19 2.74 -4.65
N ALA A 112 18.32 2.00 -5.34
CA ALA A 112 18.42 1.77 -6.78
C ALA A 112 18.29 3.05 -7.61
N LEU A 113 17.47 4.01 -7.17
CA LEU A 113 17.35 5.34 -7.78
C LEU A 113 18.56 6.25 -7.48
N GLY A 114 19.28 6.01 -6.39
CA GLY A 114 20.30 6.90 -5.87
C GLY A 114 19.71 8.19 -5.29
N VAL A 115 18.56 8.08 -4.58
CA VAL A 115 17.90 9.20 -3.89
C VAL A 115 17.78 8.91 -2.39
N PRO A 116 17.71 9.93 -1.53
CA PRO A 116 17.46 9.75 -0.11
C PRO A 116 16.12 9.07 0.15
N TYR A 117 16.07 8.21 1.13
CA TYR A 117 14.86 7.57 1.61
C TYR A 117 14.11 8.47 2.60
N ASP A 118 12.79 8.59 2.44
CA ASP A 118 11.91 9.32 3.37
C ASP A 118 11.11 8.34 4.24
N GLU A 119 11.50 8.21 5.51
CA GLU A 119 10.85 7.34 6.48
C GLU A 119 9.38 7.72 6.78
N SER A 120 8.95 8.94 6.47
CA SER A 120 7.57 9.38 6.70
C SER A 120 6.55 8.74 5.75
N CYS A 121 7.00 8.09 4.67
CA CYS A 121 6.14 7.57 3.60
C CYS A 121 5.68 6.12 3.81
N ILE A 122 6.15 5.42 4.85
CA ILE A 122 5.88 3.99 5.08
C ILE A 122 4.54 3.69 5.74
N THR A 123 3.84 4.67 6.27
CA THR A 123 2.61 4.42 7.01
C THR A 123 1.47 3.94 6.11
N PRO A 124 0.66 2.97 6.55
CA PRO A 124 -0.46 2.43 5.76
C PRO A 124 -1.42 3.50 5.24
N GLU A 125 -1.69 4.51 6.04
CA GLU A 125 -2.59 5.61 5.72
C GLU A 125 -1.95 6.78 4.98
N ARG A 126 -0.71 6.61 4.46
CA ARG A 126 -0.03 7.69 3.73
C ARG A 126 -0.93 8.31 2.68
N MET A 127 -1.08 9.61 2.78
CA MET A 127 -1.87 10.45 1.89
C MET A 127 -0.96 11.21 0.94
N LEU A 128 -1.33 11.22 -0.33
CA LEU A 128 -0.67 11.96 -1.39
C LEU A 128 -1.67 12.88 -2.05
N PHE A 129 -1.34 14.14 -2.20
CA PHE A 129 -2.20 15.09 -2.91
C PHE A 129 -2.17 14.81 -4.41
N ILE A 130 -3.36 14.73 -5.00
CA ILE A 130 -3.53 14.57 -6.44
C ILE A 130 -3.31 15.93 -7.10
N THR A 131 -2.57 15.93 -8.20
CA THR A 131 -2.28 17.13 -8.98
C THR A 131 -3.11 17.18 -10.28
N ASP A 132 -2.77 18.06 -11.19
CA ASP A 132 -3.42 18.17 -12.49
C ASP A 132 -2.85 17.16 -13.50
N LYS A 133 -3.55 17.01 -14.63
CA LYS A 133 -3.13 16.10 -15.69
C LYS A 133 -1.78 16.47 -16.31
N GLU A 134 -1.43 17.75 -16.30
CA GLU A 134 -0.17 18.25 -16.87
C GLU A 134 1.04 17.87 -15.99
N SER A 135 0.79 17.56 -14.74
CA SER A 135 1.81 17.07 -13.80
C SER A 135 2.13 15.58 -13.99
N GLU A 136 1.27 14.83 -14.67
CA GLU A 136 1.47 13.41 -14.93
C GLU A 136 2.55 13.18 -15.99
N ILE A 137 3.56 12.38 -15.67
CA ILE A 137 4.68 12.05 -16.55
C ILE A 137 4.49 10.67 -17.19
N TYR A 138 3.93 9.73 -16.42
CA TYR A 138 3.69 8.35 -16.85
C TYR A 138 2.57 7.71 -16.03
N ARG A 139 1.74 6.90 -16.67
CA ARG A 139 0.73 6.05 -16.04
C ARG A 139 0.69 4.68 -16.69
N SER A 140 0.87 3.64 -15.88
CA SER A 140 0.63 2.26 -16.28
C SER A 140 -0.88 1.94 -16.24
N PRO A 141 -1.41 1.08 -17.12
CA PRO A 141 -2.79 0.58 -17.00
C PRO A 141 -3.01 -0.24 -15.72
N HIS A 142 -1.94 -0.70 -15.08
CA HIS A 142 -1.97 -1.50 -13.85
C HIS A 142 -1.90 -0.64 -12.56
N TRP A 143 -1.91 0.68 -12.68
CA TRP A 143 -1.92 1.58 -11.53
C TRP A 143 -3.27 1.49 -10.81
N TYR A 144 -3.27 1.25 -9.50
CA TYR A 144 -4.43 0.92 -8.66
C TYR A 144 -5.20 -0.35 -9.07
N GLU A 145 -4.60 -1.22 -9.85
CA GLU A 145 -5.19 -2.50 -10.19
C GLU A 145 -5.27 -3.41 -8.95
N VAL A 146 -6.45 -3.99 -8.73
CA VAL A 146 -6.61 -5.12 -7.81
C VAL A 146 -6.08 -6.37 -8.50
N LEU A 147 -5.04 -6.96 -7.94
CA LEU A 147 -4.37 -8.11 -8.54
C LEU A 147 -5.29 -9.33 -8.63
N PRO A 148 -5.08 -10.23 -9.62
CA PRO A 148 -5.77 -11.51 -9.71
C PRO A 148 -5.63 -12.34 -8.42
N GLN A 149 -6.66 -13.14 -8.09
CA GLN A 149 -6.72 -13.91 -6.83
C GLN A 149 -5.50 -14.79 -6.58
N GLU A 150 -4.97 -15.46 -7.62
CA GLU A 150 -3.79 -16.31 -7.50
C GLU A 150 -2.53 -15.50 -7.13
N GLU A 151 -2.36 -14.32 -7.73
CA GLU A 151 -1.25 -13.43 -7.38
C GLU A 151 -1.40 -12.85 -5.97
N LEU A 152 -2.62 -12.46 -5.57
CA LEU A 152 -2.92 -12.03 -4.20
C LEU A 152 -2.59 -13.13 -3.19
N LYS A 153 -3.01 -14.38 -3.46
CA LYS A 153 -2.73 -15.53 -2.60
C LYS A 153 -1.23 -15.76 -2.44
N LYS A 154 -0.49 -15.76 -3.55
CA LYS A 154 0.98 -15.90 -3.55
C LYS A 154 1.65 -14.82 -2.70
N ARG A 155 1.29 -13.55 -2.89
CA ARG A 155 1.88 -12.41 -2.18
C ARG A 155 1.56 -12.42 -0.69
N ARG A 156 0.31 -12.73 -0.32
CA ARG A 156 -0.12 -12.87 1.07
C ARG A 156 0.60 -14.03 1.75
N GLN A 157 0.73 -15.17 1.08
CA GLN A 157 1.46 -16.32 1.62
C GLN A 157 2.93 -15.96 1.90
N ALA A 158 3.60 -15.26 1.00
CA ALA A 158 4.98 -14.82 1.22
C ALA A 158 5.17 -13.94 2.47
N TYR A 159 4.17 -13.16 2.86
CA TYR A 159 4.18 -12.42 4.12
C TYR A 159 3.93 -13.34 5.33
N LEU A 160 2.93 -14.23 5.23
CA LEU A 160 2.62 -15.19 6.29
C LEU A 160 3.80 -16.11 6.59
N ASP A 161 4.55 -16.55 5.58
CA ASP A 161 5.76 -17.38 5.72
C ASP A 161 6.89 -16.65 6.48
N ARG A 162 6.83 -15.30 6.51
CA ARG A 162 7.72 -14.44 7.28
C ARG A 162 7.16 -14.09 8.68
N GLY A 163 6.00 -14.61 9.07
CA GLY A 163 5.33 -14.28 10.34
C GLY A 163 4.66 -12.90 10.36
N LEU A 164 4.45 -12.29 9.18
CA LEU A 164 3.76 -11.01 9.03
C LEU A 164 2.26 -11.21 8.78
N THR A 165 1.48 -10.14 8.85
CA THR A 165 0.09 -10.13 8.40
C THR A 165 -0.01 -10.21 6.88
N ILE A 166 -1.21 -10.49 6.33
CA ILE A 166 -1.43 -10.62 4.87
C ILE A 166 -1.12 -9.36 4.04
N ASP A 167 -0.94 -8.24 4.70
CA ASP A 167 -0.57 -6.93 4.13
C ASP A 167 0.85 -6.49 4.55
N GLY A 168 1.65 -7.43 5.07
CA GLY A 168 3.08 -7.23 5.34
C GLY A 168 3.40 -6.41 6.58
N ARG A 169 2.43 -6.17 7.48
CA ARG A 169 2.67 -5.50 8.76
C ARG A 169 3.11 -6.52 9.83
N GLU A 170 3.73 -6.02 10.89
CA GLU A 170 4.01 -6.87 12.05
C GLU A 170 2.71 -7.42 12.63
N GLY A 171 2.66 -8.73 12.85
CA GLY A 171 1.57 -9.37 13.55
C GLY A 171 1.55 -8.87 15.00
N ALA A 172 0.38 -8.52 15.54
CA ALA A 172 0.27 -8.29 16.96
C ALA A 172 0.76 -9.56 17.68
N ALA A 173 1.81 -9.45 18.47
CA ALA A 173 2.32 -10.55 19.26
C ALA A 173 1.17 -11.08 20.12
N GLY A 174 0.62 -12.27 19.76
CA GLY A 174 -0.43 -12.91 20.56
C GLY A 174 -1.64 -13.48 19.81
N SER A 175 -1.76 -13.35 18.49
CA SER A 175 -2.82 -14.06 17.76
C SER A 175 -2.30 -15.34 17.13
N ALA A 176 -1.96 -16.32 17.97
CA ALA A 176 -1.85 -17.69 17.54
C ALA A 176 -3.23 -18.10 16.98
N ILE A 177 -3.30 -18.36 15.68
CA ILE A 177 -4.44 -19.03 15.06
C ILE A 177 -4.49 -20.42 15.69
N GLN A 178 -5.37 -20.61 16.68
CA GLN A 178 -5.75 -21.96 17.10
C GLN A 178 -6.44 -22.60 15.90
N PRO A 179 -5.99 -23.78 15.45
CA PRO A 179 -6.74 -24.52 14.45
C PRO A 179 -8.14 -24.80 15.01
N ALA A 180 -9.16 -24.51 14.21
CA ALA A 180 -10.55 -24.78 14.57
C ALA A 180 -10.68 -26.23 14.99
N GLN A 181 -11.06 -26.47 16.25
CA GLN A 181 -11.43 -27.80 16.71
C GLN A 181 -12.66 -28.26 15.94
N PRO A 182 -12.70 -29.51 15.49
CA PRO A 182 -13.90 -30.07 14.90
C PRO A 182 -15.04 -30.06 15.94
N CYS A 183 -16.19 -29.53 15.56
CA CYS A 183 -17.41 -29.65 16.34
C CYS A 183 -17.80 -31.12 16.43
N ASP A 184 -17.58 -31.77 17.58
CA ASP A 184 -18.17 -33.05 17.89
C ASP A 184 -19.69 -32.90 18.05
N SER A 185 -20.41 -33.20 16.97
CA SER A 185 -21.83 -33.41 17.01
C SER A 185 -22.13 -34.84 17.49
N ASN A 186 -22.15 -35.06 18.80
CA ASN A 186 -22.83 -36.20 19.41
C ASN A 186 -23.00 -35.98 20.93
N ALA A 187 -24.11 -35.39 21.31
CA ALA A 187 -24.68 -35.57 22.65
C ALA A 187 -26.13 -35.99 22.43
N ALA A 188 -26.26 -37.30 22.43
CA ALA A 188 -27.56 -37.98 22.37
C ALA A 188 -28.42 -37.61 23.58
N HIS A 189 -29.71 -37.40 23.30
CA HIS A 189 -30.81 -37.42 24.25
C HIS A 189 -30.76 -38.65 25.18
N ALA A 190 -30.72 -38.42 26.45
CA ALA A 190 -31.20 -39.38 27.43
C ALA A 190 -32.28 -38.71 28.28
N ALA A 191 -33.50 -39.02 27.92
CA ALA A 191 -34.67 -38.70 28.69
C ALA A 191 -34.70 -39.56 29.95
N HIS A 192 -34.66 -38.96 31.13
CA HIS A 192 -35.02 -39.63 32.37
C HIS A 192 -36.47 -39.33 32.74
N LEU A 193 -37.32 -40.31 32.54
CA LEU A 193 -38.63 -40.42 33.17
C LEU A 193 -38.45 -40.82 34.62
N SER A 194 -38.93 -40.04 35.54
CA SER A 194 -39.17 -40.45 36.94
C SER A 194 -40.62 -40.79 37.13
N PRO A 195 -40.98 -41.92 37.80
CA PRO A 195 -42.35 -42.30 38.07
C PRO A 195 -42.85 -41.61 39.33
N ALA A 196 -44.14 -41.20 39.25
CA ALA A 196 -44.92 -40.81 40.40
C ALA A 196 -45.24 -42.05 41.28
N GLY A 197 -45.13 -41.86 42.58
CA GLY A 197 -45.56 -42.85 43.56
C GLY A 197 -46.16 -42.16 44.77
N THR A 198 -47.47 -42.42 44.94
CA THR A 198 -48.34 -42.34 46.11
C THR A 198 -48.16 -41.30 47.17
#